data_aa0c335cf251f8934522d91db2b2b1fc
#
_entry.id   aa0c335cf251f8934522d91db2b2b1fc
#
_cell.length_a   1.000
_cell.length_b   1.000
_cell.length_c   1.000
_cell.angle_alpha   90.00
_cell.angle_beta   90.00
_cell.angle_gamma   90.00
#
_symmetry.space_group_name_H-M   'P 1'
#
loop_
_entity.id
_entity.type
_entity.pdbx_description
1 polymer ?
#
loop_
_entity_poly.entity_id
_entity_poly.type
_entity_poly.pdbx_seq_one_letter_code
_entity_poly.pdbx_strand_id
1 'polypeptide(L)'
;MEALLREYLPHAPNLGLYVAPEIPKPKLSAALGDYASKVQAEEVLALYDATRLGSGKDGALFLVDRFVFQNNNLQTPQTVRYDDIVRVEAKRLLLGGRKVEVDINRGRATVTEALDFSGQPGAAEFVERFLREAMLASAARAEAAPPPAATPQTEAGSDIEVVQRALDRLKAQGALAEPDHLRLLNLLRQL
;
A
#
# COMPACT_ATOMS: atom_id res chain seq x y z
N MET A 1 -10.30 -11.17 -2.40
CA MET A 1 -9.13 -11.19 -1.48
C MET A 1 -9.32 -12.13 -0.29
N GLU A 2 -10.44 -12.08 0.43
CA GLU A 2 -10.67 -12.97 1.58
C GLU A 2 -10.56 -14.46 1.24
N ALA A 3 -11.12 -14.92 0.11
CA ALA A 3 -11.00 -16.31 -0.34
C ALA A 3 -9.53 -16.71 -0.56
N LEU A 4 -8.75 -15.85 -1.22
CA LEU A 4 -7.32 -16.03 -1.44
C LEU A 4 -6.56 -16.13 -0.11
N LEU A 5 -6.88 -15.26 0.84
CA LEU A 5 -6.23 -15.25 2.15
C LEU A 5 -6.49 -16.58 2.87
N ARG A 6 -7.74 -17.06 2.88
CA ARG A 6 -8.11 -18.36 3.49
C ARG A 6 -7.47 -19.56 2.80
N GLU A 7 -7.21 -19.47 1.48
CA GLU A 7 -6.57 -20.53 0.70
C GLU A 7 -5.06 -20.61 1.00
N TYR A 8 -4.38 -19.47 1.10
CA TYR A 8 -2.91 -19.45 1.18
C TYR A 8 -2.35 -19.24 2.59
N LEU A 9 -3.11 -18.64 3.51
CA LEU A 9 -2.70 -18.48 4.92
C LEU A 9 -3.40 -19.52 5.81
N PRO A 10 -2.68 -20.53 6.30
CA PRO A 10 -3.24 -21.52 7.21
C PRO A 10 -3.43 -20.93 8.60
N HIS A 11 -4.44 -21.42 9.33
CA HIS A 11 -4.48 -21.24 10.78
C HIS A 11 -3.42 -22.16 11.41
N ALA A 12 -2.25 -21.62 11.69
CA ALA A 12 -1.08 -22.35 12.20
C ALA A 12 -0.42 -21.59 13.37
N PRO A 13 -0.99 -21.70 14.59
CA PRO A 13 -0.50 -21.02 15.78
C PRO A 13 0.97 -21.30 16.12
N ASN A 14 1.47 -22.50 15.78
CA ASN A 14 2.88 -22.87 15.93
C ASN A 14 3.83 -22.11 14.99
N LEU A 15 3.28 -21.48 13.95
CA LEU A 15 4.00 -20.58 13.04
C LEU A 15 3.65 -19.10 13.29
N GLY A 16 2.92 -18.80 14.35
CA GLY A 16 2.43 -17.44 14.63
C GLY A 16 1.34 -16.95 13.69
N LEU A 17 0.73 -17.84 12.88
CA LEU A 17 -0.32 -17.49 11.93
C LEU A 17 -1.71 -17.80 12.49
N TYR A 18 -2.58 -16.82 12.47
CA TYR A 18 -3.97 -16.89 12.93
C TYR A 18 -4.89 -16.32 11.87
N VAL A 19 -6.00 -17.01 11.59
CA VAL A 19 -7.01 -16.59 10.60
C VAL A 19 -8.35 -16.40 11.29
N ALA A 20 -9.08 -15.35 10.92
CA ALA A 20 -10.42 -15.07 11.49
C ALA A 20 -11.38 -16.23 11.17
N PRO A 21 -12.26 -16.62 12.13
CA PRO A 21 -12.54 -15.95 13.41
C PRO A 21 -11.63 -16.38 14.58
N GLU A 22 -10.62 -17.22 14.36
CA GLU A 22 -9.80 -17.86 15.40
C GLU A 22 -8.59 -17.02 15.85
N ILE A 23 -8.58 -15.71 15.55
CA ILE A 23 -7.53 -14.80 16.03
C ILE A 23 -7.71 -14.57 17.54
N PRO A 24 -6.67 -14.86 18.38
CA PRO A 24 -6.81 -14.65 19.81
C PRO A 24 -6.97 -13.16 20.15
N LYS A 25 -8.05 -12.82 20.83
CA LYS A 25 -8.40 -11.43 21.20
C LYS A 25 -7.25 -10.64 21.84
N PRO A 26 -6.45 -11.20 22.80
CA PRO A 26 -5.34 -10.46 23.38
C PRO A 26 -4.27 -10.07 22.37
N LYS A 27 -3.94 -10.97 21.41
CA LYS A 27 -2.95 -10.70 20.35
C LYS A 27 -3.46 -9.64 19.37
N LEU A 28 -4.72 -9.76 18.94
CA LEU A 28 -5.36 -8.77 18.08
C LEU A 28 -5.40 -7.39 18.75
N SER A 29 -5.82 -7.32 20.01
CA SER A 29 -5.84 -6.07 20.77
C SER A 29 -4.45 -5.46 20.93
N ALA A 30 -3.42 -6.27 21.14
CA ALA A 30 -2.04 -5.81 21.23
C ALA A 30 -1.55 -5.24 19.89
N ALA A 31 -1.80 -5.93 18.77
CA ALA A 31 -1.45 -5.46 17.43
C ALA A 31 -2.14 -4.14 17.07
N LEU A 32 -3.44 -4.04 17.34
CA LEU A 32 -4.22 -2.83 17.10
C LEU A 32 -3.74 -1.65 17.96
N GLY A 33 -3.38 -1.91 19.22
CA GLY A 33 -2.88 -0.86 20.13
C GLY A 33 -1.46 -0.40 19.82
N ASP A 34 -0.61 -1.28 19.27
CA ASP A 34 0.81 -1.01 19.06
C ASP A 34 1.09 -0.43 17.66
N TYR A 35 0.75 -1.16 16.59
CA TYR A 35 1.14 -0.76 15.24
C TYR A 35 -0.01 -0.57 14.24
N ALA A 36 -1.25 -0.88 14.62
CA ALA A 36 -2.38 -0.80 13.71
C ALA A 36 -3.59 -0.02 14.28
N SER A 37 -3.34 1.09 14.99
CA SER A 37 -4.35 1.87 15.71
C SER A 37 -5.48 2.46 14.83
N LYS A 38 -5.29 2.48 13.50
CA LYS A 38 -6.30 2.96 12.54
C LYS A 38 -7.14 1.83 11.95
N VAL A 39 -6.89 0.57 12.34
CA VAL A 39 -7.59 -0.63 11.85
C VAL A 39 -8.65 -1.03 12.85
N GLN A 40 -9.84 -1.38 12.37
CA GLN A 40 -10.89 -1.98 13.20
C GLN A 40 -10.69 -3.49 13.31
N ALA A 41 -11.02 -4.06 14.46
CA ALA A 41 -10.82 -5.50 14.72
C ALA A 41 -11.54 -6.39 13.69
N GLU A 42 -12.72 -5.96 13.24
CA GLU A 42 -13.59 -6.65 12.29
C GLU A 42 -13.04 -6.66 10.86
N GLU A 43 -12.12 -5.74 10.53
CA GLU A 43 -11.45 -5.69 9.23
C GLU A 43 -10.34 -6.73 9.10
N VAL A 44 -9.85 -7.28 10.22
CA VAL A 44 -8.68 -8.16 10.25
C VAL A 44 -9.08 -9.58 9.86
N LEU A 45 -8.54 -10.05 8.76
CA LEU A 45 -8.75 -11.41 8.24
C LEU A 45 -7.71 -12.41 8.73
N ALA A 46 -6.46 -11.95 8.92
CA ALA A 46 -5.41 -12.78 9.52
C ALA A 46 -4.39 -11.93 10.29
N LEU A 47 -3.70 -12.58 11.21
CA LEU A 47 -2.63 -12.03 12.01
C LEU A 47 -1.41 -12.95 11.94
N TYR A 48 -0.25 -12.36 11.68
CA TYR A 48 1.06 -12.97 11.91
C TYR A 48 1.68 -12.34 13.16
N ASP A 49 1.99 -13.16 14.15
CA ASP A 49 2.65 -12.75 15.40
C ASP A 49 4.14 -13.10 15.31
N ALA A 50 4.98 -12.09 15.12
CA ALA A 50 6.43 -12.24 15.03
C ALA A 50 7.11 -12.36 16.41
N THR A 51 6.38 -12.12 17.50
CA THR A 51 6.96 -12.05 18.83
C THR A 51 7.29 -13.43 19.39
N ARG A 52 8.45 -13.56 20.05
CA ARG A 52 8.90 -14.83 20.66
C ARG A 52 7.95 -15.35 21.73
N LEU A 53 7.33 -14.47 22.49
CA LEU A 53 6.44 -14.81 23.61
C LEU A 53 4.96 -14.77 23.20
N GLY A 54 4.67 -14.55 21.94
CA GLY A 54 3.32 -14.55 21.42
C GLY A 54 2.46 -13.38 21.90
N SER A 55 3.05 -12.19 22.08
CA SER A 55 2.33 -11.01 22.57
C SER A 55 1.50 -10.29 21.51
N GLY A 56 1.77 -10.50 20.20
CA GLY A 56 1.11 -9.84 19.10
C GLY A 56 1.53 -8.38 18.85
N LYS A 57 2.55 -7.87 19.57
CA LYS A 57 2.99 -6.47 19.45
C LYS A 57 3.82 -6.18 18.20
N ASP A 58 4.41 -7.21 17.60
CA ASP A 58 5.15 -7.12 16.34
C ASP A 58 4.63 -8.21 15.39
N GLY A 59 4.63 -7.95 14.10
CA GLY A 59 4.14 -8.86 13.08
C GLY A 59 3.35 -8.17 12.01
N ALA A 60 2.28 -8.80 11.51
CA ALA A 60 1.46 -8.24 10.44
C ALA A 60 -0.03 -8.55 10.64
N LEU A 61 -0.88 -7.58 10.29
CA LEU A 61 -2.33 -7.74 10.12
C LEU A 61 -2.68 -7.69 8.64
N PHE A 62 -3.41 -8.69 8.17
CA PHE A 62 -3.87 -8.80 6.79
C PHE A 62 -5.36 -8.46 6.70
N LEU A 63 -5.71 -7.51 5.82
CA LEU A 63 -7.05 -7.00 5.58
C LEU A 63 -7.48 -7.35 4.15
N VAL A 64 -8.63 -6.87 3.71
CA VAL A 64 -9.16 -7.15 2.36
C VAL A 64 -8.34 -6.49 1.26
N ASP A 65 -7.80 -5.30 1.48
CA ASP A 65 -7.16 -4.46 0.47
C ASP A 65 -5.69 -4.15 0.74
N ARG A 66 -5.22 -4.41 1.96
CA ARG A 66 -3.89 -4.03 2.44
C ARG A 66 -3.43 -4.95 3.57
N PHE A 67 -2.17 -4.82 3.91
CA PHE A 67 -1.66 -5.31 5.19
C PHE A 67 -0.91 -4.20 5.92
N VAL A 68 -0.88 -4.30 7.26
CA VAL A 68 -0.14 -3.40 8.15
C VAL A 68 0.85 -4.24 8.91
N PHE A 69 2.12 -3.82 8.98
CA PHE A 69 3.13 -4.59 9.67
C PHE A 69 4.14 -3.72 10.42
N GLN A 70 4.77 -4.33 11.41
CA GLN A 70 5.90 -3.80 12.17
C GLN A 70 6.82 -4.97 12.53
N ASN A 71 8.11 -4.88 12.21
CA ASN A 71 9.05 -5.96 12.54
C ASN A 71 9.57 -5.87 13.99
N ASN A 72 9.58 -4.68 14.55
CA ASN A 72 9.94 -4.43 15.94
C ASN A 72 9.46 -3.03 16.37
N ASN A 73 9.34 -2.82 17.66
CA ASN A 73 8.83 -1.57 18.27
C ASN A 73 9.71 -0.31 18.06
N LEU A 74 10.86 -0.44 17.41
CA LEU A 74 11.73 0.69 17.05
C LEU A 74 11.46 1.18 15.62
N GLN A 75 10.69 0.44 14.83
CA GLN A 75 10.35 0.79 13.46
C GLN A 75 8.96 1.41 13.40
N THR A 76 8.80 2.38 12.50
CA THR A 76 7.48 2.92 12.18
C THR A 76 6.64 1.86 11.48
N PRO A 77 5.38 1.63 11.90
CA PRO A 77 4.47 0.71 11.23
C PRO A 77 4.29 1.07 9.75
N GLN A 78 4.27 0.07 8.90
CA GLN A 78 4.10 0.22 7.46
C GLN A 78 2.72 -0.29 7.03
N THR A 79 2.11 0.42 6.10
CA THR A 79 0.86 -0.01 5.44
C THR A 79 1.12 -0.19 3.95
N VAL A 80 0.81 -1.37 3.44
CA VAL A 80 1.02 -1.75 2.05
C VAL A 80 -0.29 -2.22 1.44
N ARG A 81 -0.73 -1.58 0.37
CA ARG A 81 -1.89 -2.03 -0.42
C ARG A 81 -1.44 -3.13 -1.37
N TYR A 82 -2.29 -4.13 -1.58
CA TYR A 82 -1.96 -5.20 -2.52
C TYR A 82 -1.83 -4.69 -3.96
N ASP A 83 -2.57 -3.64 -4.33
CA ASP A 83 -2.52 -3.01 -5.66
C ASP A 83 -1.18 -2.31 -5.95
N ASP A 84 -0.46 -1.92 -4.89
CA ASP A 84 0.83 -1.23 -5.02
C ASP A 84 2.01 -2.22 -5.14
N ILE A 85 1.78 -3.52 -4.91
CA ILE A 85 2.84 -4.53 -4.94
C ILE A 85 3.23 -4.83 -6.38
N VAL A 86 4.53 -4.77 -6.68
CA VAL A 86 5.09 -5.10 -8.00
C VAL A 86 6.00 -6.32 -7.99
N ARG A 87 6.49 -6.72 -6.81
CA ARG A 87 7.32 -7.92 -6.63
C ARG A 87 7.22 -8.43 -5.21
N VAL A 88 7.27 -9.74 -5.05
CA VAL A 88 7.36 -10.43 -3.75
C VAL A 88 8.43 -11.49 -3.83
N GLU A 89 9.34 -11.54 -2.85
CA GLU A 89 10.43 -12.52 -2.80
C GLU A 89 10.78 -12.91 -1.37
N ALA A 90 10.75 -14.20 -1.06
CA ALA A 90 11.29 -14.70 0.21
C ALA A 90 12.80 -14.90 0.12
N LYS A 91 13.54 -14.38 1.10
CA LYS A 91 14.99 -14.50 1.20
C LYS A 91 15.40 -15.19 2.48
N ARG A 92 16.40 -16.05 2.39
CA ARG A 92 17.06 -16.64 3.55
C ARG A 92 18.10 -15.67 4.11
N LEU A 93 18.15 -15.55 5.42
CA LEU A 93 19.18 -14.79 6.12
C LEU A 93 20.34 -15.72 6.50
N LEU A 94 21.55 -15.16 6.58
CA LEU A 94 22.79 -15.92 6.87
C LEU A 94 22.75 -16.70 8.20
N LEU A 95 21.99 -16.22 9.18
CA LEU A 95 21.86 -16.83 10.51
C LEU A 95 20.62 -17.74 10.64
N GLY A 96 20.06 -18.22 9.52
CA GLY A 96 18.95 -19.18 9.54
C GLY A 96 17.56 -18.59 9.59
N GLY A 97 17.40 -17.25 9.63
CA GLY A 97 16.11 -16.58 9.53
C GLY A 97 15.62 -16.47 8.09
N ARG A 98 14.39 -15.98 7.92
CA ARG A 98 13.80 -15.63 6.64
C ARG A 98 13.19 -14.23 6.69
N LYS A 99 13.11 -13.57 5.53
CA LYS A 99 12.34 -12.36 5.31
C LYS A 99 11.56 -12.45 4.01
N VAL A 100 10.44 -11.77 3.92
CA VAL A 100 9.71 -11.57 2.67
C VAL A 100 9.88 -10.11 2.27
N GLU A 101 10.59 -9.88 1.18
CA GLU A 101 10.73 -8.56 0.57
C GLU A 101 9.56 -8.30 -0.37
N VAL A 102 9.04 -7.08 -0.29
CA VAL A 102 7.93 -6.60 -1.10
C VAL A 102 8.35 -5.29 -1.74
N ASP A 103 8.44 -5.28 -3.07
CA ASP A 103 8.67 -4.06 -3.83
C ASP A 103 7.32 -3.37 -4.08
N ILE A 104 7.24 -2.10 -3.71
CA ILE A 104 5.99 -1.33 -3.69
C ILE A 104 6.13 -0.14 -4.62
N ASN A 105 5.19 0.03 -5.53
CA ASN A 105 5.08 1.19 -6.39
C ASN A 105 4.54 2.39 -5.58
N ARG A 106 5.34 3.45 -5.45
CA ARG A 106 4.96 4.73 -4.84
C ARG A 106 4.87 5.85 -5.88
N GLY A 107 4.43 5.52 -7.08
CA GLY A 107 4.28 6.44 -8.20
C GLY A 107 5.61 6.72 -8.91
N ARG A 108 6.46 7.58 -8.37
CA ARG A 108 7.76 7.95 -8.99
C ARG A 108 8.93 7.04 -8.61
N ALA A 109 8.76 6.17 -7.63
CA ALA A 109 9.80 5.28 -7.14
C ALA A 109 9.22 3.94 -6.71
N THR A 110 10.02 2.89 -6.81
CA THR A 110 9.77 1.60 -6.17
C THR A 110 10.55 1.57 -4.87
N VAL A 111 9.85 1.22 -3.77
CA VAL A 111 10.42 1.10 -2.43
C VAL A 111 10.36 -0.37 -2.04
N THR A 112 11.43 -0.91 -1.49
CA THR A 112 11.46 -2.28 -0.97
C THR A 112 11.23 -2.25 0.54
N GLU A 113 10.16 -2.91 0.98
CA GLU A 113 9.87 -3.19 2.38
C GLU A 113 10.14 -4.67 2.67
N ALA A 114 10.42 -5.01 3.93
CA ALA A 114 10.71 -6.38 4.31
C ALA A 114 9.98 -6.76 5.59
N LEU A 115 9.25 -7.89 5.54
CA LEU A 115 8.66 -8.53 6.71
C LEU A 115 9.67 -9.55 7.26
N ASP A 116 9.93 -9.49 8.57
CA ASP A 116 10.86 -10.40 9.24
C ASP A 116 10.15 -11.64 9.77
N PHE A 117 10.67 -12.80 9.39
CA PHE A 117 10.22 -14.12 9.83
C PHE A 117 11.33 -14.90 10.56
N SER A 118 12.31 -14.19 11.12
CA SER A 118 13.44 -14.84 11.80
C SER A 118 12.99 -15.68 13.01
N GLY A 119 11.92 -15.26 13.69
CA GLY A 119 11.31 -16.00 14.78
C GLY A 119 10.50 -17.22 14.36
N GLN A 120 9.92 -17.19 13.16
CA GLN A 120 9.01 -18.21 12.62
C GLN A 120 9.26 -18.41 11.11
N PRO A 121 10.43 -18.98 10.70
CA PRO A 121 10.83 -19.05 9.29
C PRO A 121 9.85 -19.81 8.40
N GLY A 122 9.10 -20.76 8.97
CA GLY A 122 8.08 -21.54 8.25
C GLY A 122 6.87 -20.70 7.81
N ALA A 123 6.57 -19.59 8.49
CA ALA A 123 5.47 -18.69 8.10
C ALA A 123 5.78 -17.92 6.81
N ALA A 124 7.07 -17.66 6.53
CA ALA A 124 7.48 -16.88 5.37
C ALA A 124 6.98 -17.44 4.03
N GLU A 125 6.96 -18.76 3.86
CA GLU A 125 6.51 -19.40 2.60
C GLU A 125 5.02 -19.19 2.34
N PHE A 126 4.20 -19.25 3.38
CA PHE A 126 2.76 -19.02 3.28
C PHE A 126 2.48 -17.56 2.97
N VAL A 127 3.13 -16.63 3.68
CA VAL A 127 2.95 -15.19 3.47
C VAL A 127 3.48 -14.76 2.10
N GLU A 128 4.64 -15.25 1.66
CA GLU A 128 5.16 -14.99 0.31
C GLU A 128 4.16 -15.42 -0.77
N ARG A 129 3.66 -16.65 -0.66
CA ARG A 129 2.70 -17.20 -1.63
C ARG A 129 1.42 -16.38 -1.65
N PHE A 130 0.87 -16.08 -0.49
CA PHE A 130 -0.32 -15.24 -0.38
C PHE A 130 -0.12 -13.87 -1.02
N LEU A 131 0.97 -13.16 -0.68
CA LEU A 131 1.24 -11.82 -1.21
C LEU A 131 1.47 -11.84 -2.73
N ARG A 132 2.10 -12.89 -3.26
CA ARG A 132 2.28 -13.07 -4.71
C ARG A 132 0.94 -13.25 -5.43
N GLU A 133 0.06 -14.09 -4.90
CA GLU A 133 -1.27 -14.30 -5.46
C GLU A 133 -2.16 -13.07 -5.31
N ALA A 134 -2.05 -12.35 -4.19
CA ALA A 134 -2.76 -11.08 -3.99
C ALA A 134 -2.31 -10.02 -5.01
N MET A 135 -1.02 -9.91 -5.29
CA MET A 135 -0.46 -9.05 -6.33
C MET A 135 -1.03 -9.41 -7.72
N LEU A 136 -1.01 -10.70 -8.10
CA LEU A 136 -1.53 -11.15 -9.38
C LEU A 136 -3.04 -10.92 -9.52
N ALA A 137 -3.80 -11.18 -8.47
CA ALA A 137 -5.24 -10.94 -8.46
C ALA A 137 -5.59 -9.44 -8.55
N SER A 138 -4.77 -8.58 -7.96
CA SER A 138 -4.92 -7.14 -8.05
C SER A 138 -4.61 -6.63 -9.46
N ALA A 139 -3.53 -7.11 -10.09
CA ALA A 139 -3.18 -6.80 -11.48
C ALA A 139 -4.28 -7.24 -12.45
N ALA A 140 -4.78 -8.47 -12.33
CA ALA A 140 -5.87 -8.98 -13.17
C ALA A 140 -7.16 -8.17 -13.00
N ARG A 141 -7.45 -7.68 -11.79
CA ARG A 141 -8.61 -6.81 -11.55
C ARG A 141 -8.43 -5.44 -12.19
N ALA A 142 -7.23 -4.89 -12.17
CA ALA A 142 -6.92 -3.62 -12.83
C ALA A 142 -7.07 -3.73 -14.36
N GLU A 143 -6.65 -4.86 -14.97
CA GLU A 143 -6.85 -5.13 -16.40
C GLU A 143 -8.32 -5.37 -16.77
N ALA A 144 -9.07 -6.06 -15.90
CA ALA A 144 -10.50 -6.34 -16.12
C ALA A 144 -11.40 -5.13 -15.86
N ALA A 145 -10.91 -4.11 -15.12
CA ALA A 145 -11.64 -2.88 -14.92
C ALA A 145 -11.79 -2.20 -16.29
N PRO A 146 -13.02 -1.79 -16.70
CA PRO A 146 -13.16 -0.97 -17.88
C PRO A 146 -12.22 0.22 -17.72
N PRO A 147 -11.52 0.64 -18.80
CA PRO A 147 -10.64 1.79 -18.72
C PRO A 147 -11.43 2.89 -18.01
N PRO A 148 -10.85 3.57 -17.00
CA PRO A 148 -11.55 4.60 -16.25
C PRO A 148 -12.24 5.45 -17.29
N ALA A 149 -13.60 5.49 -17.24
CA ALA A 149 -14.40 6.20 -18.23
C ALA A 149 -13.68 7.52 -18.38
N ALA A 150 -13.10 7.74 -19.56
CA ALA A 150 -12.26 8.90 -19.79
C ALA A 150 -13.06 10.03 -19.20
N THR A 151 -12.63 10.53 -18.06
CA THR A 151 -13.17 11.79 -17.52
C THR A 151 -13.19 12.63 -18.76
N PRO A 152 -14.35 13.14 -19.24
CA PRO A 152 -14.35 13.83 -20.50
C PRO A 152 -13.15 14.73 -20.40
N GLN A 153 -12.08 14.39 -21.14
CA GLN A 153 -10.99 15.30 -21.34
C GLN A 153 -11.75 16.47 -21.91
N THR A 154 -12.08 17.41 -21.03
CA THR A 154 -12.34 18.77 -21.46
C THR A 154 -11.24 18.95 -22.45
N GLU A 155 -11.61 18.94 -23.74
CA GLU A 155 -10.72 19.02 -24.89
C GLU A 155 -9.54 19.84 -24.43
N ALA A 156 -8.33 19.27 -24.49
CA ALA A 156 -7.14 19.97 -24.09
C ALA A 156 -7.19 21.27 -24.92
N GLY A 157 -7.79 22.27 -24.32
CA GLY A 157 -7.68 23.62 -24.80
C GLY A 157 -6.19 23.78 -24.90
N SER A 158 -5.69 24.12 -26.07
CA SER A 158 -4.26 24.16 -26.35
C SER A 158 -3.54 24.69 -25.11
N ASP A 159 -2.35 24.24 -24.79
CA ASP A 159 -1.61 24.69 -23.60
C ASP A 159 -1.67 26.22 -23.45
N ILE A 160 -1.84 26.90 -24.56
CA ILE A 160 -2.11 28.33 -24.73
C ILE A 160 -3.41 28.77 -24.01
N GLU A 161 -4.55 28.05 -24.14
CA GLU A 161 -5.81 28.40 -23.46
C GLU A 161 -5.75 28.18 -21.95
N VAL A 162 -4.98 27.20 -21.48
CA VAL A 162 -4.75 26.97 -20.05
C VAL A 162 -3.95 28.13 -19.47
N VAL A 163 -2.90 28.59 -20.17
CA VAL A 163 -2.07 29.72 -19.78
C VAL A 163 -2.86 31.03 -19.84
N GLN A 164 -3.70 31.23 -20.84
CA GLN A 164 -4.58 32.42 -20.94
C GLN A 164 -5.50 32.51 -19.75
N ARG A 165 -6.19 31.42 -19.38
CA ARG A 165 -7.08 31.39 -18.20
C ARG A 165 -6.34 31.65 -16.91
N ALA A 166 -5.08 31.20 -16.77
CA ALA A 166 -4.24 31.50 -15.61
C ALA A 166 -3.89 32.99 -15.52
N LEU A 167 -3.52 33.62 -16.65
CA LEU A 167 -3.23 35.06 -16.73
C LEU A 167 -4.45 35.93 -16.41
N ASP A 168 -5.63 35.55 -16.91
CA ASP A 168 -6.88 36.24 -16.59
C ASP A 168 -7.26 36.18 -15.11
N ARG A 169 -7.00 35.04 -14.47
CA ARG A 169 -7.19 34.90 -13.01
C ARG A 169 -6.23 35.79 -12.21
N LEU A 170 -4.95 35.83 -12.57
CA LEU A 170 -3.96 36.66 -11.91
C LEU A 170 -4.30 38.17 -12.04
N LYS A 171 -4.81 38.59 -13.21
CA LYS A 171 -5.33 39.94 -13.41
C LYS A 171 -6.54 40.21 -12.52
N ALA A 172 -7.54 39.30 -12.50
CA ALA A 172 -8.74 39.43 -11.67
C ALA A 172 -8.43 39.51 -10.17
N GLN A 173 -7.35 38.87 -9.72
CA GLN A 173 -6.86 38.92 -8.34
C GLN A 173 -5.98 40.14 -8.02
N GLY A 174 -5.73 41.02 -9.02
CA GLY A 174 -4.86 42.17 -8.85
C GLY A 174 -3.37 41.85 -8.76
N ALA A 175 -2.99 40.60 -9.00
CA ALA A 175 -1.60 40.12 -8.96
C ALA A 175 -0.82 40.42 -10.26
N LEU A 176 -1.52 40.81 -11.34
CA LEU A 176 -0.95 41.15 -12.63
C LEU A 176 -1.55 42.47 -13.14
N ALA A 177 -0.69 43.44 -13.44
CA ALA A 177 -1.11 44.74 -13.98
C ALA A 177 -1.61 44.61 -15.43
N GLU A 178 -2.58 45.43 -15.85
CA GLU A 178 -3.16 45.44 -17.17
C GLU A 178 -2.12 45.44 -18.32
N PRO A 179 -1.07 46.30 -18.31
CA PRO A 179 -0.09 46.33 -19.39
C PRO A 179 0.73 45.05 -19.50
N ASP A 180 1.03 44.38 -18.38
CA ASP A 180 1.79 43.13 -18.32
C ASP A 180 0.94 41.95 -18.81
N HIS A 181 -0.36 41.95 -18.47
CA HIS A 181 -1.31 40.95 -18.96
C HIS A 181 -1.42 40.98 -20.48
N LEU A 182 -1.61 42.17 -21.10
CA LEU A 182 -1.67 42.31 -22.54
C LEU A 182 -0.37 41.91 -23.25
N ARG A 183 0.77 42.20 -22.63
CA ARG A 183 2.10 41.82 -23.16
C ARG A 183 2.28 40.31 -23.17
N LEU A 184 1.89 39.62 -22.12
CA LEU A 184 1.99 38.16 -22.00
C LEU A 184 1.03 37.45 -22.97
N LEU A 185 -0.20 37.96 -23.14
CA LEU A 185 -1.13 37.43 -24.12
C LEU A 185 -0.63 37.57 -25.54
N ASN A 186 0.05 38.68 -25.88
CA ASN A 186 0.64 38.87 -27.20
C ASN A 186 1.81 37.92 -27.46
N LEU A 187 2.63 37.64 -26.45
CA LEU A 187 3.70 36.65 -26.56
C LEU A 187 3.16 35.20 -26.75
N LEU A 188 2.10 34.84 -26.04
CA LEU A 188 1.43 33.54 -26.22
C LEU A 188 0.83 33.32 -27.60
N ARG A 189 0.42 34.38 -28.31
CA ARG A 189 -0.13 34.30 -29.69
C ARG A 189 0.97 34.16 -30.75
N GLN A 190 2.23 34.33 -30.40
CA GLN A 190 3.37 34.22 -31.31
C GLN A 190 4.06 32.84 -31.21
N LEU A 191 3.59 31.97 -30.29
CA LEU A 191 4.02 30.58 -30.14
C LEU A 191 3.12 29.64 -30.94
#